data_49b9d2d63ac844385571443bcd22bd85
#
_entry.id   49b9d2d63ac844385571443bcd22bd85
#
_cell.length_a   1.000
_cell.length_b   1.000
_cell.length_c   1.000
_cell.angle_alpha   90.00
_cell.angle_beta   90.00
_cell.angle_gamma   90.00
#
_symmetry.space_group_name_H-M   'P 1'
#
loop_
_entity.id
_entity.type
_entity.pdbx_description
1 polymer ?
#
loop_
_entity_poly.entity_id
_entity_poly.type
_entity_poly.pdbx_seq_one_letter_code
_entity_poly.pdbx_strand_id
1 'polypeptide(L)'
;MSLPLADDEEKGKRFSCGCPEYISPSRNYGIDALRIVAMVMVLILHLLASIDVLSVENHGISSYNVGWLLETAAYCGVNCYALITGYVCCDGTFRYERVVSLWFQVVFYTWGSLLLALLLFPHALQLNHILNSLFPVLSGQYWYVTAYVGLFFFIPFLNALGNRLTKLQFQYLLVTVFVLFSVIPTLLHRDVFSVEEGYTIWWLGSLYMLGMYIKKHGLLMGMKTRSLWMFYAGCVCFAWGFRMVLNVVSPYLIGQVKGGGMFVHYNSPFIVGTAVALLLIFSRMHFSSRRVVSCISWLAAASFSVYVLHCNALIGKLFLWDVFEWTASPSTALMVVKVLAAAAAVYAGCALVDSVRRYLFRLINVERGARAVTGFCGKLGHAFRKMCRRIDSHP
;
A
#
# COMPACT_ATOMS: atom_id res chain seq x y z
N MET A 1 -1.38 -36.06 70.65
CA MET A 1 -2.71 -36.11 70.03
C MET A 1 -2.53 -35.78 68.56
N SER A 2 -2.42 -36.82 67.76
CA SER A 2 -2.04 -36.85 66.35
C SER A 2 -3.26 -36.69 65.47
N LEU A 3 -3.19 -35.80 64.49
CA LEU A 3 -4.14 -35.68 63.40
C LEU A 3 -3.57 -36.43 62.16
N PRO A 4 -4.41 -37.20 61.44
CA PRO A 4 -3.95 -37.95 60.27
C PRO A 4 -3.92 -37.12 59.00
N LEU A 5 -2.95 -37.44 58.15
CA LEU A 5 -2.87 -37.04 56.75
C LEU A 5 -3.99 -37.72 55.96
N ALA A 6 -4.75 -36.99 55.22
CA ALA A 6 -5.65 -37.49 54.21
C ALA A 6 -5.09 -37.20 52.83
N ASP A 7 -4.73 -38.27 52.11
CA ASP A 7 -4.51 -38.26 50.65
C ASP A 7 -5.86 -38.05 49.97
N ASP A 8 -5.93 -37.04 49.13
CA ASP A 8 -7.01 -36.87 48.16
C ASP A 8 -6.45 -36.64 46.76
N GLU A 9 -6.48 -37.71 45.97
CA GLU A 9 -6.46 -37.69 44.52
C GLU A 9 -7.65 -36.92 43.99
N GLU A 10 -7.48 -35.65 43.67
CA GLU A 10 -8.50 -34.87 42.94
C GLU A 10 -8.18 -34.86 41.46
N LYS A 11 -8.78 -35.81 40.74
CA LYS A 11 -8.86 -35.91 39.29
C LYS A 11 -9.30 -34.58 38.69
N GLY A 12 -8.44 -34.01 37.82
CA GLY A 12 -8.68 -32.79 37.10
C GLY A 12 -9.98 -32.77 36.30
N LYS A 13 -10.99 -32.13 36.83
CA LYS A 13 -12.10 -31.59 36.03
C LYS A 13 -11.63 -30.32 35.33
N ARG A 14 -11.29 -30.45 34.05
CA ARG A 14 -11.17 -29.30 33.15
C ARG A 14 -12.52 -28.60 33.10
N PHE A 15 -12.66 -27.50 33.79
CA PHE A 15 -13.69 -26.54 33.54
C PHE A 15 -13.53 -26.02 32.12
N SER A 16 -14.32 -26.51 31.18
CA SER A 16 -14.50 -25.87 29.89
C SER A 16 -15.27 -24.58 30.12
N CYS A 17 -14.54 -23.51 30.36
CA CYS A 17 -15.09 -22.16 30.26
C CYS A 17 -15.51 -22.01 28.80
N GLY A 18 -16.81 -21.93 28.53
CA GLY A 18 -17.38 -21.68 27.20
C GLY A 18 -17.02 -20.27 26.71
N CYS A 19 -15.75 -20.07 26.38
CA CYS A 19 -15.38 -18.97 25.50
C CYS A 19 -16.01 -19.27 24.14
N PRO A 20 -16.80 -18.34 23.57
CA PRO A 20 -17.27 -18.50 22.21
C PRO A 20 -16.06 -18.78 21.32
N GLU A 21 -16.10 -19.85 20.54
CA GLU A 21 -15.10 -20.15 19.53
C GLU A 21 -14.81 -18.87 18.77
N TYR A 22 -13.58 -18.37 18.88
CA TYR A 22 -13.13 -17.24 18.11
C TYR A 22 -13.06 -17.69 16.65
N ILE A 23 -14.18 -17.56 15.95
CA ILE A 23 -14.26 -17.75 14.50
C ILE A 23 -13.34 -16.69 13.93
N SER A 24 -12.16 -17.08 13.52
CA SER A 24 -11.25 -16.20 12.80
C SER A 24 -12.07 -15.60 11.65
N PRO A 25 -12.15 -14.26 11.51
CA PRO A 25 -12.96 -13.64 10.47
C PRO A 25 -12.56 -14.23 9.13
N SER A 26 -13.51 -14.80 8.39
CA SER A 26 -13.26 -15.42 7.10
C SER A 26 -12.57 -14.42 6.18
N ARG A 27 -11.48 -14.85 5.54
CA ARG A 27 -10.68 -14.02 4.64
C ARG A 27 -11.57 -13.40 3.57
N ASN A 28 -11.56 -12.08 3.45
CA ASN A 28 -12.33 -11.37 2.42
C ASN A 28 -11.53 -11.33 1.11
N TYR A 29 -11.89 -12.19 0.16
CA TYR A 29 -11.23 -12.25 -1.16
C TYR A 29 -11.52 -11.04 -2.04
N GLY A 30 -12.57 -10.27 -1.76
CA GLY A 30 -12.79 -8.97 -2.40
C GLY A 30 -11.69 -7.97 -2.07
N ILE A 31 -11.25 -7.93 -0.82
CA ILE A 31 -10.09 -7.09 -0.41
C ILE A 31 -8.80 -7.59 -1.09
N ASP A 32 -8.63 -8.89 -1.24
CA ASP A 32 -7.48 -9.43 -1.99
C ASP A 32 -7.54 -9.05 -3.47
N ALA A 33 -8.73 -9.07 -4.09
CA ALA A 33 -8.93 -8.59 -5.45
C ALA A 33 -8.62 -7.08 -5.58
N LEU A 34 -8.98 -6.26 -4.58
CA LEU A 34 -8.62 -4.84 -4.56
C LEU A 34 -7.09 -4.63 -4.52
N ARG A 35 -6.34 -5.46 -3.78
CA ARG A 35 -4.87 -5.39 -3.79
C ARG A 35 -4.29 -5.60 -5.19
N ILE A 36 -4.86 -6.54 -5.96
CA ILE A 36 -4.44 -6.80 -7.33
C ILE A 36 -4.75 -5.59 -8.21
N VAL A 37 -5.99 -5.11 -8.18
CA VAL A 37 -6.42 -3.94 -8.96
C VAL A 37 -5.59 -2.71 -8.62
N ALA A 38 -5.37 -2.43 -7.35
CA ALA A 38 -4.54 -1.31 -6.91
C ALA A 38 -3.09 -1.40 -7.42
N MET A 39 -2.51 -2.61 -7.49
CA MET A 39 -1.17 -2.78 -8.06
C MET A 39 -1.16 -2.63 -9.58
N VAL A 40 -2.19 -3.11 -10.29
CA VAL A 40 -2.34 -2.85 -11.73
C VAL A 40 -2.47 -1.35 -11.99
N MET A 41 -3.21 -0.61 -11.15
CA MET A 41 -3.28 0.85 -11.23
C MET A 41 -1.89 1.49 -11.10
N VAL A 42 -1.09 1.08 -10.12
CA VAL A 42 0.29 1.59 -9.95
C VAL A 42 1.15 1.29 -11.18
N LEU A 43 1.03 0.09 -11.77
CA LEU A 43 1.73 -0.25 -13.02
C LEU A 43 1.30 0.66 -14.18
N ILE A 44 0.00 0.97 -14.30
CA ILE A 44 -0.51 1.89 -15.33
C ILE A 44 0.13 3.27 -15.18
N LEU A 45 0.20 3.84 -13.95
CA LEU A 45 0.85 5.13 -13.69
C LEU A 45 2.30 5.14 -14.21
N HIS A 46 3.08 4.10 -13.88
CA HIS A 46 4.47 4.02 -14.29
C HIS A 46 4.66 3.80 -15.79
N LEU A 47 3.77 3.03 -16.43
CA LEU A 47 3.78 2.85 -17.89
C LEU A 47 3.42 4.15 -18.63
N LEU A 48 2.41 4.89 -18.17
CA LEU A 48 2.05 6.18 -18.75
C LEU A 48 3.19 7.20 -18.62
N ALA A 49 3.87 7.19 -17.47
CA ALA A 49 5.04 8.03 -17.25
C ALA A 49 6.24 7.62 -18.16
N SER A 50 6.47 6.31 -18.36
CA SER A 50 7.60 5.82 -19.16
C SER A 50 7.49 6.15 -20.64
N ILE A 51 6.27 6.26 -21.18
CA ILE A 51 6.04 6.65 -22.60
C ILE A 51 5.80 8.15 -22.77
N ASP A 52 5.92 8.92 -21.69
CA ASP A 52 5.77 10.39 -21.67
C ASP A 52 4.45 10.91 -22.30
N VAL A 53 3.37 10.09 -22.27
CA VAL A 53 2.07 10.45 -22.84
C VAL A 53 1.36 11.55 -22.05
N LEU A 54 1.85 11.84 -20.85
CA LEU A 54 1.34 12.89 -19.96
C LEU A 54 1.90 14.28 -20.30
N SER A 55 2.79 14.36 -21.31
CA SER A 55 3.32 15.59 -21.89
C SER A 55 2.63 15.89 -23.22
N VAL A 56 2.20 17.14 -23.42
CA VAL A 56 1.53 17.58 -24.67
C VAL A 56 2.51 17.60 -25.86
N GLU A 57 3.80 17.82 -25.58
CA GLU A 57 4.81 18.05 -26.60
C GLU A 57 5.09 16.81 -27.45
N ASN A 58 4.96 15.62 -26.86
CA ASN A 58 5.39 14.37 -27.47
C ASN A 58 4.25 13.54 -28.08
N HIS A 59 3.00 13.87 -27.78
CA HIS A 59 1.83 13.07 -28.19
C HIS A 59 0.66 13.96 -28.64
N GLY A 60 -0.16 13.44 -29.56
CA GLY A 60 -1.38 14.12 -29.97
C GLY A 60 -2.33 14.38 -28.80
N ILE A 61 -3.09 15.48 -28.86
CA ILE A 61 -3.98 15.94 -27.79
C ILE A 61 -4.97 14.86 -27.30
N SER A 62 -5.40 13.95 -28.18
CA SER A 62 -6.28 12.85 -27.84
C SER A 62 -5.60 11.85 -26.92
N SER A 63 -4.37 11.44 -27.21
CA SER A 63 -3.60 10.48 -26.39
C SER A 63 -3.23 11.10 -25.04
N TYR A 64 -2.86 12.38 -25.02
CA TYR A 64 -2.64 13.16 -23.80
C TYR A 64 -3.89 13.19 -22.89
N ASN A 65 -5.05 13.53 -23.44
CA ASN A 65 -6.28 13.62 -22.65
C ASN A 65 -6.71 12.26 -22.08
N VAL A 66 -6.62 11.20 -22.88
CA VAL A 66 -6.95 9.84 -22.44
C VAL A 66 -5.88 9.29 -21.49
N GLY A 67 -4.61 9.61 -21.71
CA GLY A 67 -3.53 9.30 -20.76
C GLY A 67 -3.83 9.88 -19.37
N TRP A 68 -4.19 11.15 -19.29
CA TRP A 68 -4.59 11.78 -18.03
C TRP A 68 -5.88 11.24 -17.43
N LEU A 69 -6.81 10.77 -18.23
CA LEU A 69 -8.00 10.08 -17.71
C LEU A 69 -7.62 8.76 -17.03
N LEU A 70 -6.76 7.96 -17.67
CA LEU A 70 -6.24 6.71 -17.08
C LEU A 70 -5.40 6.97 -15.84
N GLU A 71 -4.52 7.99 -15.89
CA GLU A 71 -3.70 8.42 -14.76
C GLU A 71 -4.59 8.78 -13.57
N THR A 72 -5.58 9.67 -13.75
CA THR A 72 -6.50 10.09 -12.70
C THR A 72 -7.30 8.94 -12.12
N ALA A 73 -7.79 8.03 -12.97
CA ALA A 73 -8.52 6.84 -12.52
C ALA A 73 -7.62 5.89 -11.71
N ALA A 74 -6.37 5.72 -12.11
CA ALA A 74 -5.43 4.81 -11.46
C ALA A 74 -4.74 5.42 -10.21
N TYR A 75 -4.75 6.75 -10.04
CA TYR A 75 -3.95 7.45 -9.03
C TYR A 75 -4.27 7.00 -7.59
N CYS A 76 -5.47 6.52 -7.32
CA CYS A 76 -5.87 6.05 -6.00
C CYS A 76 -5.26 4.71 -5.57
N GLY A 77 -4.50 4.02 -6.44
CA GLY A 77 -3.95 2.69 -6.17
C GLY A 77 -3.14 2.61 -4.87
N VAL A 78 -2.27 3.60 -4.62
CA VAL A 78 -1.46 3.69 -3.39
C VAL A 78 -2.35 3.91 -2.16
N ASN A 79 -3.35 4.80 -2.25
CA ASN A 79 -4.27 5.05 -1.15
C ASN A 79 -5.08 3.81 -0.77
N CYS A 80 -5.44 2.97 -1.74
CA CYS A 80 -6.11 1.69 -1.50
C CYS A 80 -5.30 0.78 -0.57
N TYR A 81 -3.97 0.70 -0.72
CA TYR A 81 -3.14 -0.13 0.16
C TYR A 81 -3.14 0.34 1.61
N ALA A 82 -3.04 1.65 1.85
CA ALA A 82 -3.09 2.22 3.19
C ALA A 82 -4.48 2.02 3.84
N LEU A 83 -5.56 2.26 3.08
CA LEU A 83 -6.94 2.02 3.52
C LEU A 83 -7.18 0.53 3.83
N ILE A 84 -6.74 -0.40 2.95
CA ILE A 84 -6.82 -1.85 3.17
C ILE A 84 -6.09 -2.23 4.45
N THR A 85 -4.91 -1.65 4.70
CA THR A 85 -4.13 -1.96 5.90
C THR A 85 -4.91 -1.57 7.15
N GLY A 86 -5.49 -0.37 7.21
CA GLY A 86 -6.34 0.05 8.32
C GLY A 86 -7.60 -0.81 8.48
N TYR A 87 -8.25 -1.16 7.37
CA TYR A 87 -9.45 -1.99 7.34
C TYR A 87 -9.22 -3.42 7.84
N VAL A 88 -8.04 -4.00 7.55
CA VAL A 88 -7.73 -5.41 7.88
C VAL A 88 -6.99 -5.55 9.20
N CYS A 89 -6.13 -4.58 9.56
CA CYS A 89 -5.22 -4.70 10.71
C CYS A 89 -5.76 -4.07 12.00
N CYS A 90 -6.91 -3.39 11.96
CA CYS A 90 -7.47 -2.69 13.14
C CYS A 90 -7.84 -3.62 14.32
N ASP A 91 -8.27 -4.85 14.02
CA ASP A 91 -8.67 -5.84 15.02
C ASP A 91 -7.59 -6.93 15.23
N GLY A 92 -6.48 -6.84 14.51
CA GLY A 92 -5.43 -7.85 14.53
C GLY A 92 -4.40 -7.64 15.63
N THR A 93 -3.77 -8.73 16.09
CA THR A 93 -2.58 -8.66 16.94
C THR A 93 -1.38 -8.18 16.13
N PHE A 94 -0.67 -7.20 16.67
CA PHE A 94 0.54 -6.68 16.06
C PHE A 94 1.69 -7.72 16.19
N ARG A 95 2.36 -8.01 15.06
CA ARG A 95 3.42 -9.01 15.01
C ARG A 95 4.64 -8.44 14.29
N TYR A 96 5.71 -8.20 15.02
CA TYR A 96 6.97 -7.67 14.49
C TYR A 96 7.59 -8.58 13.42
N GLU A 97 7.34 -9.90 13.48
CA GLU A 97 7.82 -10.86 12.49
C GLU A 97 7.37 -10.51 11.06
N ARG A 98 6.23 -9.82 10.90
CA ARG A 98 5.74 -9.37 9.59
C ARG A 98 6.65 -8.32 8.97
N VAL A 99 7.17 -7.36 9.77
CA VAL A 99 8.13 -6.35 9.28
C VAL A 99 9.43 -7.00 8.87
N VAL A 100 9.94 -7.91 9.70
CA VAL A 100 11.20 -8.63 9.40
C VAL A 100 11.04 -9.47 8.13
N SER A 101 9.91 -10.17 7.97
CA SER A 101 9.62 -10.93 6.75
C SER A 101 9.51 -10.03 5.51
N LEU A 102 8.89 -8.86 5.65
CA LEU A 102 8.80 -7.85 4.59
C LEU A 102 10.20 -7.33 4.22
N TRP A 103 11.04 -7.04 5.21
CA TRP A 103 12.42 -6.61 4.99
C TRP A 103 13.24 -7.68 4.27
N PHE A 104 13.17 -8.95 4.67
CA PHE A 104 13.81 -10.04 3.93
C PHE A 104 13.34 -10.13 2.48
N GLN A 105 12.06 -9.87 2.23
CA GLN A 105 11.51 -9.88 0.87
C GLN A 105 12.09 -8.72 0.03
N VAL A 106 12.18 -7.52 0.58
CA VAL A 106 12.79 -6.36 -0.10
C VAL A 106 14.26 -6.64 -0.40
N VAL A 107 15.02 -7.08 0.59
CA VAL A 107 16.45 -7.42 0.45
C VAL A 107 16.66 -8.51 -0.60
N PHE A 108 15.84 -9.56 -0.61
CA PHE A 108 15.93 -10.62 -1.61
C PHE A 108 15.83 -10.07 -3.04
N TYR A 109 14.88 -9.18 -3.30
CA TYR A 109 14.71 -8.61 -4.63
C TYR A 109 15.78 -7.59 -4.98
N THR A 110 16.17 -6.72 -4.05
CA THR A 110 17.21 -5.71 -4.33
C THR A 110 18.57 -6.34 -4.53
N TRP A 111 18.95 -7.31 -3.71
CA TRP A 111 20.23 -8.01 -3.86
C TRP A 111 20.24 -8.93 -5.08
N GLY A 112 19.11 -9.61 -5.34
CA GLY A 112 18.95 -10.40 -6.57
C GLY A 112 19.06 -9.54 -7.83
N SER A 113 18.45 -8.36 -7.86
CA SER A 113 18.55 -7.40 -8.95
C SER A 113 19.96 -6.86 -9.10
N LEU A 114 20.64 -6.55 -8.00
CA LEU A 114 22.02 -6.11 -8.01
C LEU A 114 22.96 -7.19 -8.57
N LEU A 115 22.81 -8.43 -8.12
CA LEU A 115 23.60 -9.55 -8.62
C LEU A 115 23.36 -9.76 -10.13
N LEU A 116 22.12 -9.70 -10.58
CA LEU A 116 21.78 -9.82 -12.01
C LEU A 116 22.41 -8.68 -12.81
N ALA A 117 22.35 -7.44 -12.32
CA ALA A 117 22.96 -6.29 -12.97
C ALA A 117 24.51 -6.39 -13.00
N LEU A 118 25.15 -6.89 -11.93
CA LEU A 118 26.58 -7.16 -11.89
C LEU A 118 27.01 -8.21 -12.92
N LEU A 119 26.20 -9.24 -13.15
CA LEU A 119 26.52 -10.31 -14.10
C LEU A 119 26.29 -9.89 -15.56
N LEU A 120 25.23 -9.13 -15.84
CA LEU A 120 24.81 -8.82 -17.22
C LEU A 120 25.31 -7.43 -17.69
N PHE A 121 25.41 -6.45 -16.79
CA PHE A 121 25.71 -5.05 -17.11
C PHE A 121 26.70 -4.41 -16.12
N PRO A 122 27.89 -5.00 -15.88
CA PRO A 122 28.82 -4.52 -14.86
C PRO A 122 29.27 -3.06 -15.07
N HIS A 123 29.39 -2.63 -16.34
CA HIS A 123 29.78 -1.28 -16.70
C HIS A 123 28.68 -0.21 -16.50
N ALA A 124 27.43 -0.60 -16.34
CA ALA A 124 26.31 0.32 -16.08
C ALA A 124 26.13 0.66 -14.60
N LEU A 125 26.87 -0.02 -13.71
CA LEU A 125 26.74 0.14 -12.28
C LEU A 125 27.60 1.27 -11.73
N GLN A 126 26.97 2.10 -10.89
CA GLN A 126 27.62 3.13 -10.09
C GLN A 126 27.61 2.74 -8.62
N LEU A 127 28.54 3.29 -7.82
CA LEU A 127 28.62 3.02 -6.38
C LEU A 127 27.28 3.29 -5.66
N ASN A 128 26.58 4.35 -6.03
CA ASN A 128 25.28 4.67 -5.46
C ASN A 128 24.22 3.58 -5.70
N HIS A 129 24.26 2.90 -6.87
CA HIS A 129 23.35 1.77 -7.14
C HIS A 129 23.61 0.60 -6.19
N ILE A 130 24.91 0.34 -5.88
CA ILE A 130 25.30 -0.73 -4.95
C ILE A 130 24.86 -0.37 -3.53
N LEU A 131 25.17 0.84 -3.04
CA LEU A 131 24.81 1.28 -1.68
C LEU A 131 23.29 1.30 -1.47
N ASN A 132 22.54 1.84 -2.43
CA ASN A 132 21.08 1.87 -2.36
C ASN A 132 20.48 0.45 -2.35
N SER A 133 21.07 -0.47 -3.09
CA SER A 133 20.60 -1.87 -3.12
C SER A 133 20.93 -2.62 -1.83
N LEU A 134 22.02 -2.28 -1.13
CA LEU A 134 22.39 -2.90 0.14
C LEU A 134 21.45 -2.45 1.28
N PHE A 135 21.00 -1.20 1.27
CA PHE A 135 20.16 -0.60 2.31
C PHE A 135 18.86 0.01 1.75
N PRO A 136 18.01 -0.76 1.05
CA PRO A 136 16.92 -0.26 0.24
C PRO A 136 15.86 0.56 1.00
N VAL A 137 15.65 0.27 2.27
CA VAL A 137 14.68 0.98 3.14
C VAL A 137 15.28 2.30 3.64
N LEU A 138 16.54 2.28 4.06
CA LEU A 138 17.23 3.47 4.60
C LEU A 138 17.59 4.48 3.52
N SER A 139 17.92 4.00 2.32
CA SER A 139 18.23 4.85 1.16
C SER A 139 16.98 5.52 0.54
N GLY A 140 15.78 5.13 0.98
CA GLY A 140 14.54 5.63 0.38
C GLY A 140 14.29 5.16 -1.06
N GLN A 141 14.99 4.10 -1.53
CA GLN A 141 14.86 3.58 -2.90
C GLN A 141 13.41 3.29 -3.28
N TYR A 142 12.61 2.88 -2.31
CA TYR A 142 11.18 2.62 -2.45
C TYR A 142 10.42 3.49 -1.44
N TRP A 143 10.05 4.70 -1.84
CA TRP A 143 9.38 5.64 -0.95
C TRP A 143 8.21 5.01 -0.17
N TYR A 144 7.35 4.22 -0.87
CA TYR A 144 6.20 3.60 -0.24
C TYR A 144 6.60 2.52 0.78
N VAL A 145 7.64 1.72 0.51
CA VAL A 145 8.15 0.73 1.49
C VAL A 145 8.67 1.44 2.72
N THR A 146 9.46 2.51 2.54
CA THR A 146 10.01 3.30 3.64
C THR A 146 8.90 3.90 4.50
N ALA A 147 7.92 4.57 3.87
CA ALA A 147 6.76 5.14 4.56
C ALA A 147 5.89 4.06 5.22
N TYR A 148 5.69 2.91 4.57
CA TYR A 148 4.91 1.79 5.10
C TYR A 148 5.59 1.11 6.28
N VAL A 149 6.91 0.92 6.25
CA VAL A 149 7.69 0.41 7.40
C VAL A 149 7.57 1.38 8.58
N GLY A 150 7.69 2.69 8.31
CA GLY A 150 7.44 3.71 9.34
C GLY A 150 6.03 3.61 9.92
N LEU A 151 5.00 3.60 9.06
CA LEU A 151 3.61 3.42 9.49
C LEU A 151 3.44 2.16 10.35
N PHE A 152 4.10 1.06 9.99
CA PHE A 152 3.96 -0.21 10.69
C PHE A 152 4.29 -0.09 12.18
N PHE A 153 5.31 0.68 12.54
CA PHE A 153 5.64 0.93 13.94
C PHE A 153 4.61 1.79 14.68
N PHE A 154 3.82 2.60 13.96
CA PHE A 154 2.72 3.39 14.52
C PHE A 154 1.41 2.61 14.67
N ILE A 155 1.22 1.49 13.95
CA ILE A 155 -0.04 0.70 13.98
C ILE A 155 -0.53 0.38 15.40
N PRO A 156 0.30 -0.09 16.36
CA PRO A 156 -0.18 -0.37 17.71
C PRO A 156 -0.78 0.86 18.41
N PHE A 157 -0.17 2.02 18.19
CA PHE A 157 -0.63 3.29 18.80
C PHE A 157 -1.91 3.79 18.11
N LEU A 158 -1.97 3.70 16.79
CA LEU A 158 -3.17 4.06 16.01
C LEU A 158 -4.35 3.15 16.38
N ASN A 159 -4.10 1.85 16.57
CA ASN A 159 -5.14 0.91 17.03
C ASN A 159 -5.59 1.24 18.47
N ALA A 160 -4.65 1.52 19.38
CA ALA A 160 -4.99 1.91 20.74
C ALA A 160 -5.81 3.20 20.77
N LEU A 161 -5.45 4.20 19.96
CA LEU A 161 -6.19 5.45 19.81
C LEU A 161 -7.59 5.18 19.27
N GLY A 162 -7.71 4.56 18.10
CA GLY A 162 -9.01 4.34 17.45
C GLY A 162 -9.93 3.35 18.18
N ASN A 163 -9.38 2.53 19.12
CA ASN A 163 -10.19 1.70 20.01
C ASN A 163 -10.75 2.45 21.22
N ARG A 164 -10.12 3.56 21.63
CA ARG A 164 -10.56 4.38 22.76
C ARG A 164 -11.49 5.51 22.38
N LEU A 165 -11.44 5.96 21.12
CA LEU A 165 -12.29 7.05 20.65
C LEU A 165 -13.75 6.59 20.51
N THR A 166 -14.68 7.41 20.95
CA THR A 166 -16.09 7.28 20.57
C THR A 166 -16.26 7.52 19.08
N LYS A 167 -17.35 7.05 18.48
CA LYS A 167 -17.64 7.26 17.06
C LYS A 167 -17.54 8.75 16.67
N LEU A 168 -18.10 9.65 17.50
CA LEU A 168 -18.10 11.09 17.24
C LEU A 168 -16.69 11.68 17.34
N GLN A 169 -15.92 11.33 18.36
CA GLN A 169 -14.54 11.77 18.50
C GLN A 169 -13.67 11.29 17.32
N PHE A 170 -13.89 10.05 16.87
CA PHE A 170 -13.18 9.53 15.70
C PHE A 170 -13.55 10.30 14.43
N GLN A 171 -14.81 10.66 14.24
CA GLN A 171 -15.27 11.52 13.13
C GLN A 171 -14.59 12.89 13.17
N TYR A 172 -14.57 13.56 14.33
CA TYR A 172 -13.89 14.84 14.48
C TYR A 172 -12.40 14.74 14.14
N LEU A 173 -11.71 13.70 14.63
CA LEU A 173 -10.32 13.46 14.28
C LEU A 173 -10.13 13.33 12.76
N LEU A 174 -10.92 12.48 12.11
CA LEU A 174 -10.83 12.26 10.66
C LEU A 174 -11.15 13.53 9.87
N VAL A 175 -12.18 14.27 10.25
CA VAL A 175 -12.53 15.54 9.59
C VAL A 175 -11.39 16.54 9.74
N THR A 176 -10.83 16.70 10.95
CA THR A 176 -9.70 17.59 11.19
C THR A 176 -8.49 17.22 10.32
N VAL A 177 -8.09 15.95 10.36
CA VAL A 177 -6.96 15.45 9.56
C VAL A 177 -7.22 15.62 8.07
N PHE A 178 -8.44 15.33 7.60
CA PHE A 178 -8.80 15.46 6.20
C PHE A 178 -8.82 16.93 5.74
N VAL A 179 -9.34 17.85 6.56
CA VAL A 179 -9.30 19.29 6.25
C VAL A 179 -7.86 19.78 6.17
N LEU A 180 -7.02 19.46 7.18
CA LEU A 180 -5.65 19.95 7.25
C LEU A 180 -4.74 19.33 6.17
N PHE A 181 -4.83 18.02 5.94
CA PHE A 181 -3.87 17.29 5.11
C PHE A 181 -4.35 17.04 3.67
N SER A 182 -5.65 17.25 3.40
CA SER A 182 -6.25 17.03 2.10
C SER A 182 -6.86 18.30 1.53
N VAL A 183 -7.89 18.88 2.16
CA VAL A 183 -8.65 19.98 1.58
C VAL A 183 -7.80 21.25 1.45
N ILE A 184 -7.15 21.68 2.53
CA ILE A 184 -6.35 22.92 2.54
C ILE A 184 -5.18 22.86 1.55
N PRO A 185 -4.29 21.83 1.56
CA PRO A 185 -3.20 21.75 0.60
C PRO A 185 -3.68 21.69 -0.85
N THR A 186 -4.78 20.98 -1.11
CA THR A 186 -5.36 20.89 -2.45
C THR A 186 -5.88 22.22 -2.93
N LEU A 187 -6.67 22.95 -2.12
CA LEU A 187 -7.25 24.22 -2.52
C LEU A 187 -6.21 25.34 -2.66
N LEU A 188 -5.21 25.36 -1.79
CA LEU A 188 -4.13 26.35 -1.85
C LEU A 188 -3.06 25.98 -2.88
N HIS A 189 -3.10 24.77 -3.43
CA HIS A 189 -2.05 24.20 -4.29
C HIS A 189 -0.65 24.41 -3.69
N ARG A 190 -0.55 24.19 -2.38
CA ARG A 190 0.66 24.42 -1.59
C ARG A 190 0.71 23.43 -0.42
N ASP A 191 1.87 22.86 -0.20
CA ASP A 191 2.11 21.96 0.94
C ASP A 191 2.37 22.75 2.23
N VAL A 192 1.26 23.11 2.91
CA VAL A 192 1.29 23.92 4.14
C VAL A 192 1.70 23.09 5.36
N PHE A 193 1.40 21.79 5.37
CA PHE A 193 1.55 20.90 6.53
C PHE A 193 2.58 19.78 6.32
N SER A 194 3.47 19.93 5.36
CA SER A 194 4.52 18.97 5.04
C SER A 194 3.98 17.55 4.81
N VAL A 195 2.92 17.45 4.02
CA VAL A 195 2.26 16.19 3.63
C VAL A 195 2.88 15.62 2.35
N GLU A 196 3.68 16.43 1.64
CA GLU A 196 4.38 16.06 0.38
C GLU A 196 3.43 15.37 -0.60
N GLU A 197 2.30 16.01 -0.90
CA GLU A 197 1.28 15.49 -1.82
C GLU A 197 0.76 14.08 -1.46
N GLY A 198 1.02 13.61 -0.24
CA GLY A 198 0.64 12.30 0.26
C GLY A 198 1.76 11.26 0.29
N TYR A 199 3.01 11.64 0.03
CA TYR A 199 4.18 10.75 0.07
C TYR A 199 4.75 10.50 1.47
N THR A 200 4.02 10.83 2.54
CA THR A 200 4.49 10.78 3.93
C THR A 200 3.83 9.68 4.77
N ILE A 201 4.50 9.32 5.87
CA ILE A 201 3.97 8.41 6.90
C ILE A 201 2.67 8.97 7.50
N TRP A 202 2.58 10.29 7.67
CA TRP A 202 1.41 10.98 8.22
C TRP A 202 0.18 10.79 7.37
N TRP A 203 0.36 10.87 6.04
CA TRP A 203 -0.72 10.61 5.10
C TRP A 203 -1.17 9.14 5.12
N LEU A 204 -0.22 8.21 5.08
CA LEU A 204 -0.55 6.77 5.18
C LEU A 204 -1.22 6.45 6.52
N GLY A 205 -0.80 7.07 7.61
CA GLY A 205 -1.45 6.95 8.94
C GLY A 205 -2.88 7.48 8.95
N SER A 206 -3.12 8.60 8.26
CA SER A 206 -4.46 9.18 8.09
C SER A 206 -5.40 8.25 7.33
N LEU A 207 -4.93 7.66 6.25
CA LEU A 207 -5.67 6.66 5.47
C LEU A 207 -5.87 5.35 6.26
N TYR A 208 -4.87 4.94 7.06
CA TYR A 208 -5.02 3.81 7.98
C TYR A 208 -6.18 4.03 8.95
N MET A 209 -6.24 5.20 9.59
CA MET A 209 -7.33 5.56 10.52
C MET A 209 -8.67 5.62 9.80
N LEU A 210 -8.73 6.12 8.57
CA LEU A 210 -9.94 6.12 7.75
C LEU A 210 -10.39 4.68 7.43
N GLY A 211 -9.47 3.79 7.03
CA GLY A 211 -9.75 2.37 6.78
C GLY A 211 -10.29 1.67 8.03
N MET A 212 -9.68 1.93 9.20
CA MET A 212 -10.14 1.44 10.51
C MET A 212 -11.55 1.96 10.84
N TYR A 213 -11.81 3.25 10.61
CA TYR A 213 -13.14 3.84 10.84
C TYR A 213 -14.21 3.19 9.95
N ILE A 214 -13.91 2.97 8.66
CA ILE A 214 -14.81 2.30 7.72
C ILE A 214 -15.16 0.90 8.24
N LYS A 215 -14.17 0.14 8.72
CA LYS A 215 -14.38 -1.20 9.27
C LYS A 215 -15.27 -1.20 10.51
N LYS A 216 -15.01 -0.29 11.45
CA LYS A 216 -15.67 -0.25 12.76
C LYS A 216 -17.04 0.39 12.75
N HIS A 217 -17.19 1.47 11.98
CA HIS A 217 -18.37 2.33 12.05
C HIS A 217 -19.19 2.39 10.77
N GLY A 218 -18.71 1.79 9.68
CA GLY A 218 -19.52 1.59 8.49
C GLY A 218 -19.77 2.87 7.68
N LEU A 219 -18.75 3.68 7.42
CA LEU A 219 -18.87 4.85 6.54
C LEU A 219 -19.46 4.44 5.17
N LEU A 220 -20.53 5.14 4.74
CA LEU A 220 -21.21 4.92 3.43
C LEU A 220 -21.71 3.48 3.18
N MET A 221 -21.81 2.66 4.21
CA MET A 221 -22.25 1.26 4.06
C MET A 221 -23.69 1.12 3.51
N GLY A 222 -24.56 2.11 3.72
CA GLY A 222 -25.92 2.14 3.17
C GLY A 222 -26.00 2.45 1.67
N MET A 223 -24.93 2.94 1.03
CA MET A 223 -24.94 3.25 -0.40
C MET A 223 -24.97 1.97 -1.24
N LYS A 224 -25.78 1.97 -2.31
CA LYS A 224 -25.80 0.88 -3.30
C LYS A 224 -24.46 0.81 -4.05
N THR A 225 -24.02 -0.37 -4.44
CA THR A 225 -22.77 -0.57 -5.22
C THR A 225 -22.75 0.26 -6.51
N ARG A 226 -23.90 0.38 -7.19
CA ARG A 226 -24.02 1.25 -8.38
C ARG A 226 -23.73 2.72 -8.06
N SER A 227 -24.24 3.23 -6.92
CA SER A 227 -23.96 4.61 -6.49
C SER A 227 -22.49 4.83 -6.14
N LEU A 228 -21.80 3.82 -5.58
CA LEU A 228 -20.36 3.89 -5.33
C LEU A 228 -19.55 3.92 -6.62
N TRP A 229 -19.94 3.17 -7.66
CA TRP A 229 -19.34 3.29 -9.00
C TRP A 229 -19.57 4.65 -9.62
N MET A 230 -20.79 5.19 -9.50
CA MET A 230 -21.08 6.55 -9.96
C MET A 230 -20.28 7.60 -9.21
N PHE A 231 -20.11 7.44 -7.90
CA PHE A 231 -19.27 8.31 -7.08
C PHE A 231 -17.79 8.25 -7.49
N TYR A 232 -17.25 7.03 -7.70
CA TYR A 232 -15.90 6.84 -8.24
C TYR A 232 -15.74 7.56 -9.58
N ALA A 233 -16.62 7.29 -10.53
CA ALA A 233 -16.57 7.91 -11.85
C ALA A 233 -16.72 9.44 -11.77
N GLY A 234 -17.60 9.94 -10.91
CA GLY A 234 -17.78 11.38 -10.68
C GLY A 234 -16.52 12.06 -10.15
N CYS A 235 -15.83 11.46 -9.18
CA CYS A 235 -14.55 11.95 -8.67
C CYS A 235 -13.47 11.97 -9.76
N VAL A 236 -13.35 10.89 -10.54
CA VAL A 236 -12.39 10.81 -11.66
C VAL A 236 -12.71 11.88 -12.72
N CYS A 237 -13.96 11.95 -13.17
CA CYS A 237 -14.37 12.92 -14.19
C CYS A 237 -14.18 14.36 -13.73
N PHE A 238 -14.44 14.65 -12.45
CA PHE A 238 -14.24 15.99 -11.91
C PHE A 238 -12.75 16.37 -11.90
N ALA A 239 -11.88 15.51 -11.32
CA ALA A 239 -10.45 15.78 -11.22
C ALA A 239 -9.79 15.89 -12.60
N TRP A 240 -10.13 15.00 -13.51
CA TRP A 240 -9.67 15.01 -14.89
C TRP A 240 -10.21 16.21 -15.68
N GLY A 241 -11.53 16.47 -15.62
CA GLY A 241 -12.16 17.56 -16.33
C GLY A 241 -11.67 18.92 -15.86
N PHE A 242 -11.50 19.11 -14.54
CA PHE A 242 -10.91 20.32 -13.98
C PHE A 242 -9.48 20.57 -14.50
N ARG A 243 -8.66 19.51 -14.56
CA ARG A 243 -7.35 19.60 -15.18
C ARG A 243 -7.41 20.05 -16.62
N MET A 244 -8.32 19.46 -17.42
CA MET A 244 -8.48 19.83 -18.84
C MET A 244 -8.89 21.31 -18.98
N VAL A 245 -9.81 21.76 -18.15
CA VAL A 245 -10.23 23.18 -18.13
C VAL A 245 -9.05 24.08 -17.77
N LEU A 246 -8.28 23.77 -16.73
CA LEU A 246 -7.14 24.59 -16.33
C LEU A 246 -6.03 24.62 -17.41
N ASN A 247 -5.77 23.52 -18.08
CA ASN A 247 -4.80 23.47 -19.17
C ASN A 247 -5.18 24.42 -20.34
N VAL A 248 -6.49 24.61 -20.59
CA VAL A 248 -6.97 25.53 -21.60
C VAL A 248 -7.01 26.98 -21.10
N VAL A 249 -7.48 27.20 -19.86
CA VAL A 249 -7.77 28.55 -19.34
C VAL A 249 -6.53 29.25 -18.78
N SER A 250 -5.64 28.51 -18.10
CA SER A 250 -4.47 29.13 -17.43
C SER A 250 -3.51 29.87 -18.37
N PRO A 251 -3.23 29.46 -19.62
CA PRO A 251 -2.42 30.24 -20.53
C PRO A 251 -2.98 31.64 -20.82
N TYR A 252 -4.33 31.76 -20.89
CA TYR A 252 -4.98 33.05 -21.14
C TYR A 252 -4.97 33.96 -19.90
N LEU A 253 -4.99 33.38 -18.68
CA LEU A 253 -5.04 34.14 -17.44
C LEU A 253 -3.66 34.58 -16.94
N ILE A 254 -2.65 33.67 -17.04
CA ILE A 254 -1.33 33.81 -16.42
C ILE A 254 -0.17 33.58 -17.39
N GLY A 255 -0.44 33.45 -18.69
CA GLY A 255 0.57 33.27 -19.72
C GLY A 255 1.30 31.92 -19.75
N GLN A 256 0.90 30.96 -18.91
CA GLN A 256 1.51 29.62 -18.81
C GLN A 256 0.51 28.57 -18.35
N VAL A 257 0.73 27.30 -18.74
CA VAL A 257 -0.06 26.17 -18.21
C VAL A 257 0.30 25.94 -16.75
N LYS A 258 -0.64 26.14 -15.83
CA LYS A 258 -0.44 25.98 -14.40
C LYS A 258 -1.68 25.42 -13.69
N GLY A 259 -1.45 24.68 -12.61
CA GLY A 259 -2.53 24.19 -11.74
C GLY A 259 -3.24 22.92 -12.21
N GLY A 260 -2.88 22.38 -13.38
CA GLY A 260 -3.49 21.16 -13.91
C GLY A 260 -3.34 19.91 -13.03
N GLY A 261 -2.35 19.87 -12.12
CA GLY A 261 -2.15 18.78 -11.15
C GLY A 261 -2.97 18.88 -9.86
N MET A 262 -3.65 20.01 -9.61
CA MET A 262 -4.25 20.38 -8.32
C MET A 262 -5.10 19.29 -7.66
N PHE A 263 -5.84 18.49 -8.44
CA PHE A 263 -6.69 17.41 -7.91
C PHE A 263 -6.16 16.01 -8.17
N VAL A 264 -4.95 15.86 -8.73
CA VAL A 264 -4.36 14.56 -9.06
C VAL A 264 -3.10 14.33 -8.20
N HIS A 265 -3.29 14.31 -6.88
CA HIS A 265 -2.29 13.98 -5.86
C HIS A 265 -2.89 12.96 -4.88
N TYR A 266 -2.07 12.18 -4.19
CA TYR A 266 -2.56 11.17 -3.25
C TYR A 266 -3.45 11.75 -2.15
N ASN A 267 -3.13 12.96 -1.69
CA ASN A 267 -3.90 13.66 -0.65
C ASN A 267 -5.10 14.44 -1.20
N SER A 268 -5.36 14.44 -2.51
CA SER A 268 -6.55 15.10 -3.07
C SER A 268 -7.84 14.47 -2.56
N PRO A 269 -8.86 15.27 -2.17
CA PRO A 269 -10.15 14.76 -1.72
C PRO A 269 -10.82 13.82 -2.72
N PHE A 270 -10.67 14.09 -4.02
CA PHE A 270 -11.25 13.25 -5.08
C PHE A 270 -10.53 11.91 -5.20
N ILE A 271 -9.20 11.89 -5.12
CA ILE A 271 -8.40 10.65 -5.14
C ILE A 271 -8.66 9.82 -3.87
N VAL A 272 -8.86 10.44 -2.71
CA VAL A 272 -9.29 9.72 -1.50
C VAL A 272 -10.70 9.15 -1.68
N GLY A 273 -11.62 9.95 -2.25
CA GLY A 273 -12.98 9.50 -2.55
C GLY A 273 -13.01 8.26 -3.46
N THR A 274 -12.19 8.24 -4.52
CA THR A 274 -12.07 7.07 -5.40
C THR A 274 -11.54 5.84 -4.67
N ALA A 275 -10.53 6.00 -3.81
CA ALA A 275 -9.98 4.89 -3.00
C ALA A 275 -11.01 4.33 -2.02
N VAL A 276 -11.77 5.19 -1.33
CA VAL A 276 -12.86 4.78 -0.42
C VAL A 276 -13.97 4.05 -1.18
N ALA A 277 -14.37 4.58 -2.34
CA ALA A 277 -15.37 3.92 -3.18
C ALA A 277 -14.95 2.49 -3.56
N LEU A 278 -13.70 2.32 -4.03
CA LEU A 278 -13.16 1.00 -4.38
C LEU A 278 -13.09 0.08 -3.17
N LEU A 279 -12.61 0.55 -2.00
CA LEU A 279 -12.60 -0.26 -0.78
C LEU A 279 -13.99 -0.78 -0.44
N LEU A 280 -15.02 0.06 -0.50
CA LEU A 280 -16.41 -0.31 -0.22
C LEU A 280 -17.00 -1.27 -1.26
N ILE A 281 -16.72 -1.05 -2.53
CA ILE A 281 -17.17 -1.93 -3.62
C ILE A 281 -16.57 -3.33 -3.44
N PHE A 282 -15.25 -3.40 -3.33
CA PHE A 282 -14.55 -4.66 -3.25
C PHE A 282 -14.76 -5.39 -1.93
N SER A 283 -14.93 -4.68 -0.82
CA SER A 283 -15.24 -5.31 0.48
C SER A 283 -16.54 -6.12 0.49
N ARG A 284 -17.47 -5.82 -0.44
CA ARG A 284 -18.78 -6.48 -0.62
C ARG A 284 -18.74 -7.62 -1.63
N MET A 285 -17.63 -7.77 -2.37
CA MET A 285 -17.52 -8.83 -3.37
C MET A 285 -17.30 -10.19 -2.70
N HIS A 286 -18.08 -11.18 -3.12
CA HIS A 286 -17.97 -12.56 -2.68
C HIS A 286 -17.68 -13.46 -3.89
N PHE A 287 -16.69 -14.32 -3.75
CA PHE A 287 -16.27 -15.26 -4.79
C PHE A 287 -16.54 -16.69 -4.32
N SER A 288 -17.36 -17.42 -5.07
CA SER A 288 -17.76 -18.80 -4.72
C SER A 288 -16.90 -19.86 -5.42
N SER A 289 -16.32 -19.53 -6.58
CA SER A 289 -15.51 -20.47 -7.34
C SER A 289 -14.15 -20.70 -6.70
N ARG A 290 -13.83 -21.95 -6.31
CA ARG A 290 -12.54 -22.34 -5.73
C ARG A 290 -11.36 -21.95 -6.62
N ARG A 291 -11.49 -22.07 -7.97
CA ARG A 291 -10.44 -21.68 -8.92
C ARG A 291 -10.18 -20.17 -8.89
N VAL A 292 -11.25 -19.36 -8.90
CA VAL A 292 -11.16 -17.89 -8.83
C VAL A 292 -10.53 -17.46 -7.52
N VAL A 293 -10.96 -18.02 -6.39
CA VAL A 293 -10.40 -17.74 -5.05
C VAL A 293 -8.91 -18.09 -4.99
N SER A 294 -8.51 -19.25 -5.55
CA SER A 294 -7.10 -19.65 -5.61
C SER A 294 -6.26 -18.69 -6.44
N CYS A 295 -6.76 -18.28 -7.60
CA CYS A 295 -6.09 -17.31 -8.49
C CYS A 295 -5.93 -15.95 -7.80
N ILE A 296 -7.02 -15.41 -7.23
CA ILE A 296 -6.99 -14.15 -6.47
C ILE A 296 -5.98 -14.24 -5.32
N SER A 297 -5.99 -15.33 -4.55
CA SER A 297 -5.07 -15.51 -3.43
C SER A 297 -3.61 -15.56 -3.87
N TRP A 298 -3.32 -16.21 -4.99
CA TRP A 298 -1.97 -16.34 -5.55
C TRP A 298 -1.46 -14.99 -6.06
N LEU A 299 -2.27 -14.24 -6.83
CA LEU A 299 -1.93 -12.91 -7.33
C LEU A 299 -1.80 -11.89 -6.20
N ALA A 300 -2.78 -11.82 -5.29
CA ALA A 300 -2.75 -10.86 -4.19
C ALA A 300 -1.52 -11.05 -3.28
N ALA A 301 -1.07 -12.29 -3.08
CA ALA A 301 0.15 -12.56 -2.33
C ALA A 301 1.42 -12.04 -3.03
N ALA A 302 1.39 -11.87 -4.35
CA ALA A 302 2.50 -11.34 -5.14
C ALA A 302 2.50 -9.81 -5.25
N SER A 303 1.39 -9.12 -4.91
CA SER A 303 1.24 -7.66 -5.15
C SER A 303 2.40 -6.83 -4.61
N PHE A 304 2.91 -7.13 -3.41
CA PHE A 304 4.05 -6.42 -2.85
C PHE A 304 5.35 -6.66 -3.64
N SER A 305 5.55 -7.90 -4.09
CA SER A 305 6.71 -8.26 -4.92
C SER A 305 6.67 -7.59 -6.28
N VAL A 306 5.48 -7.47 -6.86
CA VAL A 306 5.27 -6.71 -8.10
C VAL A 306 5.75 -5.28 -7.91
N TYR A 307 5.35 -4.62 -6.79
CA TYR A 307 5.83 -3.26 -6.47
C TYR A 307 7.35 -3.19 -6.38
N VAL A 308 7.98 -4.05 -5.60
CA VAL A 308 9.44 -4.01 -5.37
C VAL A 308 10.22 -4.29 -6.66
N LEU A 309 9.73 -5.20 -7.51
CA LEU A 309 10.42 -5.57 -8.74
C LEU A 309 10.31 -4.47 -9.80
N HIS A 310 9.11 -3.97 -10.11
CA HIS A 310 8.97 -2.99 -11.19
C HIS A 310 9.47 -1.59 -10.81
N CYS A 311 9.43 -1.22 -9.52
CA CYS A 311 10.00 0.03 -9.00
C CYS A 311 11.51 -0.09 -8.74
N ASN A 312 12.14 -1.27 -8.91
CA ASN A 312 13.57 -1.40 -8.74
C ASN A 312 14.32 -0.60 -9.81
N ALA A 313 15.17 0.34 -9.38
CA ALA A 313 15.86 1.23 -10.31
C ALA A 313 16.73 0.48 -11.34
N LEU A 314 17.35 -0.64 -10.95
CA LEU A 314 18.15 -1.47 -11.86
C LEU A 314 17.26 -2.26 -12.84
N ILE A 315 16.22 -2.91 -12.34
CA ILE A 315 15.26 -3.65 -13.17
C ILE A 315 14.50 -2.69 -14.10
N GLY A 316 14.02 -1.57 -13.57
CA GLY A 316 13.33 -0.55 -14.36
C GLY A 316 14.19 -0.05 -15.50
N LYS A 317 15.38 0.48 -15.18
CA LYS A 317 16.28 1.09 -16.17
C LYS A 317 16.87 0.12 -17.20
N LEU A 318 17.19 -1.12 -16.75
CA LEU A 318 17.91 -2.05 -17.62
C LEU A 318 17.00 -3.04 -18.36
N PHE A 319 15.77 -3.27 -17.89
CA PHE A 319 14.94 -4.36 -18.41
C PHE A 319 13.47 -4.00 -18.69
N LEU A 320 12.94 -2.92 -18.12
CA LEU A 320 11.50 -2.69 -18.21
C LEU A 320 11.12 -1.47 -19.05
N TRP A 321 11.67 -0.30 -18.75
CA TRP A 321 11.11 0.94 -19.30
C TRP A 321 11.34 1.09 -20.79
N ASP A 322 12.55 0.85 -21.27
CA ASP A 322 12.86 0.92 -22.71
C ASP A 322 12.13 -0.17 -23.51
N VAL A 323 11.94 -1.37 -22.88
CA VAL A 323 11.17 -2.45 -23.49
C VAL A 323 9.70 -2.07 -23.70
N PHE A 324 9.14 -1.16 -22.90
CA PHE A 324 7.73 -0.78 -22.99
C PHE A 324 7.46 0.49 -23.82
N GLU A 325 8.46 1.11 -24.44
CA GLU A 325 8.28 2.20 -25.41
C GLU A 325 7.33 1.82 -26.55
N TRP A 326 7.26 0.53 -26.93
CA TRP A 326 6.31 0.02 -27.92
C TRP A 326 4.83 0.22 -27.52
N THR A 327 4.54 0.52 -26.26
CA THR A 327 3.19 0.84 -25.80
C THR A 327 2.74 2.22 -26.30
N ALA A 328 3.66 3.12 -26.60
CA ALA A 328 3.36 4.34 -27.31
C ALA A 328 2.74 4.01 -28.68
N SER A 329 1.74 4.74 -29.09
CA SER A 329 1.07 4.52 -30.38
C SER A 329 0.40 5.80 -30.87
N PRO A 330 0.41 6.08 -32.18
CA PRO A 330 -0.35 7.18 -32.77
C PRO A 330 -1.87 7.01 -32.55
N SER A 331 -2.34 5.77 -32.48
CA SER A 331 -3.75 5.46 -32.17
C SER A 331 -3.97 5.43 -30.65
N THR A 332 -4.76 6.35 -30.13
CA THR A 332 -5.10 6.43 -28.70
C THR A 332 -5.74 5.14 -28.18
N ALA A 333 -6.66 4.52 -28.93
CA ALA A 333 -7.28 3.27 -28.51
C ALA A 333 -6.26 2.13 -28.41
N LEU A 334 -5.35 2.03 -29.40
CA LEU A 334 -4.29 1.02 -29.39
C LEU A 334 -3.29 1.26 -28.25
N MET A 335 -2.95 2.51 -27.94
CA MET A 335 -2.12 2.87 -26.77
C MET A 335 -2.74 2.36 -25.48
N VAL A 336 -4.03 2.61 -25.26
CA VAL A 336 -4.76 2.13 -24.06
C VAL A 336 -4.67 0.59 -23.96
N VAL A 337 -4.96 -0.12 -25.04
CA VAL A 337 -4.90 -1.59 -25.06
C VAL A 337 -3.49 -2.08 -24.73
N LYS A 338 -2.46 -1.47 -25.34
CA LYS A 338 -1.06 -1.84 -25.12
C LYS A 338 -0.63 -1.57 -23.67
N VAL A 339 -0.98 -0.42 -23.09
CA VAL A 339 -0.68 -0.09 -21.68
C VAL A 339 -1.33 -1.09 -20.73
N LEU A 340 -2.61 -1.44 -20.94
CA LEU A 340 -3.31 -2.42 -20.10
C LEU A 340 -2.70 -3.83 -20.26
N ALA A 341 -2.36 -4.23 -21.48
CA ALA A 341 -1.73 -5.52 -21.74
C ALA A 341 -0.32 -5.58 -21.11
N ALA A 342 0.46 -4.51 -21.24
CA ALA A 342 1.77 -4.40 -20.61
C ALA A 342 1.68 -4.47 -19.08
N ALA A 343 0.74 -3.75 -18.45
CA ALA A 343 0.52 -3.81 -17.00
C ALA A 343 0.17 -5.25 -16.56
N ALA A 344 -0.70 -5.95 -17.30
CA ALA A 344 -1.04 -7.34 -17.01
C ALA A 344 0.18 -8.27 -17.18
N ALA A 345 0.97 -8.09 -18.23
CA ALA A 345 2.18 -8.88 -18.50
C ALA A 345 3.26 -8.68 -17.42
N VAL A 346 3.53 -7.43 -17.03
CA VAL A 346 4.48 -7.12 -15.93
C VAL A 346 3.99 -7.73 -14.63
N TYR A 347 2.70 -7.58 -14.30
CA TYR A 347 2.14 -8.20 -13.09
C TYR A 347 2.34 -9.71 -13.09
N ALA A 348 1.98 -10.38 -14.19
CA ALA A 348 2.10 -11.83 -14.31
C ALA A 348 3.58 -12.29 -14.21
N GLY A 349 4.49 -11.62 -14.91
CA GLY A 349 5.93 -11.91 -14.86
C GLY A 349 6.49 -11.77 -13.45
N CYS A 350 6.20 -10.65 -12.77
CA CYS A 350 6.62 -10.43 -11.38
C CYS A 350 5.98 -11.47 -10.41
N ALA A 351 4.73 -11.89 -10.64
CA ALA A 351 4.08 -12.89 -9.82
C ALA A 351 4.71 -14.30 -9.99
N LEU A 352 5.18 -14.62 -11.20
CA LEU A 352 5.95 -15.85 -11.45
C LEU A 352 7.30 -15.82 -10.71
N VAL A 353 8.04 -14.70 -10.81
CA VAL A 353 9.31 -14.51 -10.06
C VAL A 353 9.05 -14.63 -8.54
N ASP A 354 7.96 -14.04 -8.04
CA ASP A 354 7.58 -14.16 -6.63
C ASP A 354 7.27 -15.60 -6.21
N SER A 355 6.74 -16.42 -7.11
CA SER A 355 6.50 -17.83 -6.81
C SER A 355 7.80 -18.59 -6.56
N VAL A 356 8.87 -18.29 -7.29
CA VAL A 356 10.21 -18.83 -7.05
C VAL A 356 10.72 -18.37 -5.69
N ARG A 357 10.64 -17.07 -5.38
CA ARG A 357 11.03 -16.56 -4.05
C ARG A 357 10.27 -17.28 -2.93
N ARG A 358 8.93 -17.40 -3.05
CA ARG A 358 8.10 -18.08 -2.04
C ARG A 358 8.53 -19.54 -1.83
N TYR A 359 8.91 -20.23 -2.90
CA TYR A 359 9.44 -21.57 -2.83
C TYR A 359 10.79 -21.60 -2.08
N LEU A 360 11.74 -20.74 -2.45
CA LEU A 360 13.03 -20.62 -1.79
C LEU A 360 12.89 -20.26 -0.31
N PHE A 361 12.04 -19.30 0.04
CA PHE A 361 11.81 -18.88 1.43
C PHE A 361 11.24 -20.00 2.30
N ARG A 362 10.42 -20.91 1.71
CA ARG A 362 9.96 -22.12 2.41
C ARG A 362 11.10 -23.10 2.64
N LEU A 363 11.95 -23.34 1.63
CA LEU A 363 13.09 -24.25 1.75
C LEU A 363 14.06 -23.83 2.86
N ILE A 364 14.43 -22.55 2.92
CA ILE A 364 15.37 -22.02 3.92
C ILE A 364 14.67 -21.59 5.23
N ASN A 365 13.35 -21.76 5.31
CA ASN A 365 12.53 -21.44 6.49
C ASN A 365 12.73 -19.99 7.02
N VAL A 366 12.60 -19.01 6.13
CA VAL A 366 12.78 -17.56 6.46
C VAL A 366 11.89 -17.12 7.62
N GLU A 367 10.71 -17.69 7.80
CA GLU A 367 9.82 -17.40 8.94
C GLU A 367 10.47 -17.75 10.29
N ARG A 368 11.26 -18.83 10.34
CA ARG A 368 12.02 -19.19 11.54
C ARG A 368 13.11 -18.15 11.83
N GLY A 369 13.79 -17.68 10.78
CA GLY A 369 14.76 -16.58 10.86
C GLY A 369 14.11 -15.29 11.37
N ALA A 370 12.96 -14.90 10.83
CA ALA A 370 12.23 -13.73 11.26
C ALA A 370 11.83 -13.81 12.74
N ARG A 371 11.34 -14.98 13.20
CA ARG A 371 11.04 -15.21 14.63
C ARG A 371 12.27 -15.17 15.51
N ALA A 372 13.41 -15.65 15.04
CA ALA A 372 14.67 -15.60 15.80
C ALA A 372 15.14 -14.15 15.99
N VAL A 373 15.10 -13.35 14.92
CA VAL A 373 15.45 -11.91 14.96
C VAL A 373 14.54 -11.15 15.95
N THR A 374 13.23 -11.34 15.84
CA THR A 374 12.28 -10.66 16.75
C THR A 374 12.41 -11.14 18.18
N GLY A 375 12.70 -12.41 18.42
CA GLY A 375 12.98 -12.95 19.74
C GLY A 375 14.26 -12.35 20.36
N PHE A 376 15.30 -12.18 19.55
CA PHE A 376 16.54 -11.50 19.98
C PHE A 376 16.30 -10.04 20.33
N CYS A 377 15.61 -9.28 19.47
CA CYS A 377 15.24 -7.89 19.76
C CYS A 377 14.37 -7.76 21.02
N GLY A 378 13.46 -8.71 21.24
CA GLY A 378 12.65 -8.77 22.47
C GLY A 378 13.49 -8.96 23.74
N LYS A 379 14.50 -9.84 23.70
CA LYS A 379 15.46 -10.03 24.81
C LYS A 379 16.28 -8.78 25.09
N LEU A 380 16.79 -8.12 24.04
CA LEU A 380 17.50 -6.85 24.17
C LEU A 380 16.63 -5.75 24.80
N GLY A 381 15.39 -5.62 24.35
CA GLY A 381 14.44 -4.66 24.91
C GLY A 381 14.09 -4.94 26.38
N HIS A 382 14.05 -6.22 26.79
CA HIS A 382 13.86 -6.60 28.19
C HIS A 382 15.11 -6.29 29.03
N ALA A 383 16.30 -6.58 28.51
CA ALA A 383 17.57 -6.27 29.18
C ALA A 383 17.74 -4.75 29.36
N PHE A 384 17.42 -3.96 28.33
CA PHE A 384 17.45 -2.49 28.38
C PHE A 384 16.48 -1.94 29.44
N ARG A 385 15.23 -2.41 29.47
CA ARG A 385 14.26 -2.01 30.51
C ARG A 385 14.74 -2.35 31.92
N LYS A 386 15.40 -3.50 32.10
CA LYS A 386 15.97 -3.89 33.40
C LYS A 386 17.13 -2.96 33.80
N MET A 387 17.94 -2.53 32.83
CA MET A 387 19.02 -1.58 33.04
C MET A 387 18.49 -0.18 33.45
N CYS A 388 17.50 0.35 32.70
CA CYS A 388 16.87 1.63 33.04
C CYS A 388 16.26 1.63 34.45
N ARG A 389 15.53 0.58 34.85
CA ARG A 389 14.98 0.46 36.20
C ARG A 389 16.04 0.42 37.29
N ARG A 390 17.23 -0.09 37.01
CA ARG A 390 18.37 -0.05 37.95
C ARG A 390 18.96 1.34 38.08
N ILE A 391 18.97 2.12 36.97
CA ILE A 391 19.44 3.52 37.01
C ILE A 391 18.46 4.37 37.82
N ASP A 392 17.15 4.19 37.60
CA ASP A 392 16.10 4.92 38.33
C ASP A 392 16.00 4.53 39.81
N SER A 393 16.59 3.41 40.22
CA SER A 393 16.59 2.92 41.60
C SER A 393 17.84 3.29 42.42
N HIS A 394 18.81 3.99 41.81
CA HIS A 394 19.95 4.60 42.52
C HIS A 394 19.71 6.11 42.59
N PRO A 395 19.46 6.67 43.81
CA PRO A 395 19.28 8.10 44.02
C PRO A 395 20.59 8.89 43.79
#